data_acdca8b492c0c27c30ce263d87080ed8
#
_entry.id   acdca8b492c0c27c30ce263d87080ed8
#
_cell.length_a   1.000
_cell.length_b   1.000
_cell.length_c   1.000
_cell.angle_alpha   90.00
_cell.angle_beta   90.00
_cell.angle_gamma   90.00
#
_symmetry.space_group_name_H-M   'P 1'
#
loop_
_entity.id
_entity.type
_entity.pdbx_description
1 polymer ?
#
loop_
_entity_poly.entity_id
_entity_poly.type
_entity_poly.pdbx_seq_one_letter_code
_entity_poly.pdbx_strand_id
1 'polypeptide(L)'
;MSFSYTGFFLQYHAHITYFWRMVLTAELLSPNLMQLFIQTGWLEWCGVFTGILCVWLAAKNNIYNWPIAIVSVVIYLFIFFDSKLYADMGLQVYFLIMNAYGWYFWNKTKNATHERPVSTITSKEILLSAAGIVVFTYGLGTFLYKNTDASFPFVDSFCTACSLIAQLFLARKVLQNWLIWIFVDIIYVGVYISKDLYATALMYALYIYIAAVGYLNWRKTYREQNN
;
A
#
# COMPACT_ATOMS: atom_id res chain seq x y z
N MET A 1 29.34 13.43 7.56
CA MET A 1 28.39 12.97 6.52
C MET A 1 27.28 12.22 7.24
N SER A 2 26.24 12.91 7.61
CA SER A 2 25.08 12.33 8.33
C SER A 2 24.12 11.81 7.25
N PHE A 3 24.08 10.50 7.08
CA PHE A 3 23.06 9.86 6.26
C PHE A 3 21.74 9.89 7.06
N SER A 4 20.87 10.80 6.67
CA SER A 4 19.52 10.91 7.22
C SER A 4 18.68 9.78 6.63
N TYR A 5 18.51 8.70 7.39
CA TYR A 5 17.66 7.55 7.03
C TYR A 5 16.17 7.77 7.33
N THR A 6 15.76 9.02 7.63
CA THR A 6 14.35 9.42 7.75
C THR A 6 13.56 9.28 6.47
N GLY A 7 14.25 8.97 5.38
CA GLY A 7 13.70 8.79 4.05
C GLY A 7 12.84 7.54 3.84
N PHE A 8 12.98 6.49 4.65
CA PHE A 8 12.52 5.17 4.26
C PHE A 8 10.99 5.04 4.08
N PHE A 9 10.22 5.70 4.90
CA PHE A 9 8.75 5.76 4.80
C PHE A 9 8.24 7.16 4.46
N LEU A 10 8.91 8.21 4.95
CA LEU A 10 8.52 9.59 4.70
C LEU A 10 8.75 10.01 3.25
N GLN A 11 9.69 9.41 2.54
CA GLN A 11 10.05 9.84 1.19
C GLN A 11 9.23 9.14 0.11
N TYR A 12 8.80 7.88 0.32
CA TYR A 12 7.74 7.26 -0.49
C TYR A 12 6.46 8.08 -0.41
N HIS A 13 6.13 8.51 0.80
CA HIS A 13 5.03 9.42 1.06
C HIS A 13 5.39 10.87 0.73
N ALA A 14 6.66 11.30 0.80
CA ALA A 14 7.03 12.67 0.50
C ALA A 14 6.84 13.02 -0.97
N HIS A 15 7.14 12.14 -1.93
CA HIS A 15 6.84 12.40 -3.33
C HIS A 15 5.34 12.34 -3.63
N ILE A 16 4.63 11.37 -3.09
CA ILE A 16 3.15 11.36 -3.14
C ILE A 16 2.57 12.52 -2.30
N THR A 17 3.16 12.83 -1.16
CA THR A 17 2.76 13.91 -0.26
C THR A 17 3.08 15.28 -0.84
N TYR A 18 4.23 15.46 -1.48
CA TYR A 18 4.57 16.70 -2.18
C TYR A 18 3.60 16.94 -3.34
N PHE A 19 3.29 15.90 -4.07
CA PHE A 19 2.28 15.91 -5.12
C PHE A 19 0.90 16.31 -4.58
N TRP A 20 0.41 15.65 -3.51
CA TRP A 20 -0.90 15.93 -2.96
C TRP A 20 -0.96 17.24 -2.14
N ARG A 21 0.12 17.62 -1.46
CA ARG A 21 0.22 18.93 -0.81
C ARG A 21 0.06 20.07 -1.82
N MET A 22 0.58 19.89 -3.00
CA MET A 22 0.49 20.84 -4.10
C MET A 22 -0.90 20.81 -4.77
N VAL A 23 -1.57 19.67 -4.85
CA VAL A 23 -2.92 19.52 -5.45
C VAL A 23 -4.04 20.06 -4.55
N LEU A 24 -3.88 20.05 -3.24
CA LEU A 24 -4.97 20.33 -2.28
C LEU A 24 -4.77 21.57 -1.40
N THR A 25 -3.62 22.24 -1.44
CA THR A 25 -3.57 23.62 -0.93
C THR A 25 -4.48 24.49 -1.79
N ALA A 26 -5.11 25.52 -1.19
CA ALA A 26 -6.13 26.38 -1.79
C ALA A 26 -5.77 27.02 -3.16
N GLU A 27 -4.65 26.63 -3.74
CA GLU A 27 -4.17 26.97 -5.08
C GLU A 27 -4.87 26.15 -6.19
N LEU A 28 -5.85 25.29 -5.88
CA LEU A 28 -6.67 24.57 -6.85
C LEU A 28 -7.38 25.47 -7.88
N LEU A 29 -7.37 26.77 -7.67
CA LEU A 29 -7.92 27.80 -8.56
C LEU A 29 -6.87 28.73 -9.19
N SER A 30 -5.57 28.41 -9.03
CA SER A 30 -4.48 29.27 -9.54
C SER A 30 -3.82 28.68 -10.80
N PRO A 31 -3.16 29.50 -11.63
CA PRO A 31 -2.45 29.07 -12.85
C PRO A 31 -1.32 28.06 -12.60
N ASN A 32 -1.03 27.69 -11.34
CA ASN A 32 0.03 26.78 -10.94
C ASN A 32 -0.30 25.30 -11.13
N LEU A 33 -1.57 24.90 -11.30
CA LEU A 33 -1.94 23.48 -11.59
C LEU A 33 -1.22 22.95 -12.85
N MET A 34 -1.09 23.80 -13.87
CA MET A 34 -0.40 23.45 -15.10
C MET A 34 1.11 23.24 -14.87
N GLN A 35 1.72 24.08 -14.03
CA GLN A 35 3.13 23.94 -13.65
C GLN A 35 3.36 22.68 -12.82
N LEU A 36 2.43 22.28 -12.00
CA LEU A 36 2.41 21.05 -11.22
C LEU A 36 2.41 19.81 -12.11
N PHE A 37 1.52 19.79 -13.09
CA PHE A 37 1.48 18.73 -14.09
C PHE A 37 2.78 18.64 -14.90
N ILE A 38 3.43 19.77 -15.14
CA ILE A 38 4.67 19.86 -15.92
C ILE A 38 5.90 19.47 -15.07
N GLN A 39 5.89 19.78 -13.75
CA GLN A 39 7.00 19.49 -12.83
C GLN A 39 6.99 18.05 -12.31
N THR A 40 5.81 17.45 -12.17
CA THR A 40 5.67 16.01 -11.81
C THR A 40 5.95 15.20 -13.07
N GLY A 41 6.98 14.37 -13.03
CA GLY A 41 7.35 13.52 -14.16
C GLY A 41 6.19 12.62 -14.60
N TRP A 42 6.01 12.46 -15.90
CA TRP A 42 4.97 11.58 -16.46
C TRP A 42 5.01 10.15 -15.89
N LEU A 43 6.20 9.65 -15.52
CA LEU A 43 6.38 8.36 -14.87
C LEU A 43 5.71 8.28 -13.48
N GLU A 44 5.79 9.35 -12.69
CA GLU A 44 5.13 9.41 -11.39
C GLU A 44 3.60 9.36 -11.53
N TRP A 45 3.07 10.09 -12.52
CA TRP A 45 1.64 10.01 -12.85
C TRP A 45 1.21 8.60 -13.24
N CYS A 46 1.98 7.94 -14.09
CA CYS A 46 1.73 6.55 -14.46
C CYS A 46 1.74 5.63 -13.23
N GLY A 47 2.70 5.84 -12.29
CA GLY A 47 2.76 5.10 -11.04
C GLY A 47 1.51 5.30 -10.18
N VAL A 48 1.06 6.55 -9.99
CA VAL A 48 -0.15 6.88 -9.21
C VAL A 48 -1.40 6.26 -9.83
N PHE A 49 -1.63 6.47 -11.12
CA PHE A 49 -2.81 5.93 -11.80
C PHE A 49 -2.84 4.40 -11.80
N THR A 50 -1.72 3.76 -12.09
CA THR A 50 -1.65 2.28 -12.05
C THR A 50 -1.81 1.75 -10.62
N GLY A 51 -1.29 2.47 -9.61
CA GLY A 51 -1.48 2.15 -8.20
C GLY A 51 -2.95 2.18 -7.77
N ILE A 52 -3.67 3.28 -8.05
CA ILE A 52 -5.10 3.38 -7.73
C ILE A 52 -5.91 2.33 -8.51
N LEU A 53 -5.62 2.15 -9.79
CA LEU A 53 -6.31 1.20 -10.63
C LEU A 53 -6.14 -0.24 -10.16
N CYS A 54 -4.93 -0.64 -9.73
CA CYS A 54 -4.71 -2.00 -9.26
C CYS A 54 -5.50 -2.29 -7.96
N VAL A 55 -5.56 -1.35 -7.01
CA VAL A 55 -6.33 -1.52 -5.76
C VAL A 55 -7.84 -1.58 -6.07
N TRP A 56 -8.33 -0.73 -6.99
CA TRP A 56 -9.71 -0.78 -7.45
C TRP A 56 -10.08 -2.11 -8.11
N LEU A 57 -9.22 -2.64 -8.97
CA LEU A 57 -9.42 -3.94 -9.60
C LEU A 57 -9.37 -5.09 -8.58
N ALA A 58 -8.48 -5.02 -7.59
CA ALA A 58 -8.44 -5.98 -6.49
C ALA A 58 -9.75 -5.96 -5.69
N ALA A 59 -10.31 -4.77 -5.41
CA ALA A 59 -11.62 -4.61 -4.74
C ALA A 59 -12.78 -5.22 -5.54
N LYS A 60 -12.66 -5.26 -6.88
CA LYS A 60 -13.59 -5.94 -7.79
C LYS A 60 -13.30 -7.43 -7.99
N ASN A 61 -12.36 -8.00 -7.21
CA ASN A 61 -11.89 -9.39 -7.35
C ASN A 61 -11.37 -9.72 -8.78
N ASN A 62 -10.86 -8.72 -9.48
CA ASN A 62 -10.43 -8.83 -10.87
C ASN A 62 -8.95 -9.20 -10.94
N ILE A 63 -8.61 -10.27 -11.66
CA ILE A 63 -7.23 -10.80 -11.79
C ILE A 63 -6.25 -9.79 -12.42
N TYR A 64 -6.75 -8.85 -13.24
CA TYR A 64 -5.91 -7.82 -13.87
C TYR A 64 -5.30 -6.83 -12.88
N ASN A 65 -5.73 -6.85 -11.60
CA ASN A 65 -5.04 -6.10 -10.54
C ASN A 65 -3.54 -6.43 -10.49
N TRP A 66 -3.17 -7.70 -10.64
CA TRP A 66 -1.79 -8.18 -10.49
C TRP A 66 -0.84 -7.65 -11.56
N PRO A 67 -1.11 -7.81 -12.88
CA PRO A 67 -0.22 -7.24 -13.90
C PRO A 67 -0.15 -5.71 -13.82
N ILE A 68 -1.23 -5.02 -13.48
CA ILE A 68 -1.21 -3.56 -13.32
C ILE A 68 -0.39 -3.16 -12.08
N ALA A 69 -0.51 -3.90 -10.97
CA ALA A 69 0.34 -3.70 -9.79
C ALA A 69 1.82 -3.94 -10.10
N ILE A 70 2.16 -4.96 -10.91
CA ILE A 70 3.54 -5.21 -11.35
C ILE A 70 4.07 -4.02 -12.15
N VAL A 71 3.28 -3.48 -13.08
CA VAL A 71 3.67 -2.27 -13.84
C VAL A 71 3.93 -1.10 -12.90
N SER A 72 3.01 -0.85 -11.95
CA SER A 72 3.18 0.21 -10.94
C SER A 72 4.48 0.05 -10.15
N VAL A 73 4.72 -1.14 -9.61
CA VAL A 73 5.92 -1.45 -8.81
C VAL A 73 7.20 -1.27 -9.62
N VAL A 74 7.21 -1.70 -10.89
CA VAL A 74 8.37 -1.53 -11.78
C VAL A 74 8.65 -0.05 -12.04
N ILE A 75 7.61 0.76 -12.27
CA ILE A 75 7.76 2.22 -12.40
C ILE A 75 8.41 2.81 -11.14
N TYR A 76 7.92 2.46 -9.95
CA TYR A 76 8.47 2.95 -8.71
C TYR A 76 9.89 2.43 -8.42
N LEU A 77 10.25 1.22 -8.87
CA LEU A 77 11.63 0.73 -8.80
C LEU A 77 12.60 1.66 -9.55
N PHE A 78 12.23 2.11 -10.75
CA PHE A 78 13.05 3.07 -11.52
C PHE A 78 13.12 4.43 -10.84
N ILE A 79 11.99 4.97 -10.38
CA ILE A 79 11.93 6.26 -9.67
C ILE A 79 12.82 6.24 -8.43
N PHE A 80 12.77 5.16 -7.64
CA PHE A 80 13.58 5.03 -6.42
C PHE A 80 15.05 4.78 -6.70
N PHE A 81 15.37 4.08 -7.77
CA PHE A 81 16.74 3.91 -8.21
C PHE A 81 17.37 5.26 -8.59
N ASP A 82 16.70 6.05 -9.43
CA ASP A 82 17.16 7.38 -9.84
C ASP A 82 17.27 8.35 -8.65
N SER A 83 16.34 8.24 -7.70
CA SER A 83 16.34 9.03 -6.46
C SER A 83 17.33 8.52 -5.41
N LYS A 84 18.06 7.41 -5.66
CA LYS A 84 18.98 6.74 -4.72
C LYS A 84 18.31 6.27 -3.42
N LEU A 85 17.02 5.95 -3.48
CA LEU A 85 16.21 5.46 -2.37
C LEU A 85 16.23 3.93 -2.31
N TYR A 86 17.41 3.36 -2.03
CA TYR A 86 17.66 1.92 -2.12
C TYR A 86 16.81 1.08 -1.16
N ALA A 87 16.42 1.67 -0.05
CA ALA A 87 15.61 0.98 0.94
C ALA A 87 14.14 0.87 0.48
N ASP A 88 13.58 1.94 -0.11
CA ASP A 88 12.26 1.94 -0.74
C ASP A 88 12.24 0.99 -1.94
N MET A 89 13.33 0.97 -2.71
CA MET A 89 13.52 0.01 -3.78
C MET A 89 13.45 -1.44 -3.26
N GLY A 90 14.05 -1.73 -2.10
CA GLY A 90 13.96 -3.04 -1.44
C GLY A 90 12.52 -3.45 -1.11
N LEU A 91 11.70 -2.50 -0.63
CA LEU A 91 10.28 -2.72 -0.38
C LEU A 91 9.51 -3.01 -1.68
N GLN A 92 9.83 -2.29 -2.77
CA GLN A 92 9.22 -2.57 -4.08
C GLN A 92 9.57 -3.96 -4.60
N VAL A 93 10.79 -4.45 -4.35
CA VAL A 93 11.16 -5.84 -4.67
C VAL A 93 10.26 -6.84 -3.93
N TYR A 94 9.98 -6.61 -2.64
CA TYR A 94 9.01 -7.43 -1.91
C TYR A 94 7.62 -7.40 -2.58
N PHE A 95 7.10 -6.21 -2.90
CA PHE A 95 5.80 -6.07 -3.56
C PHE A 95 5.80 -6.73 -4.95
N LEU A 96 6.88 -6.65 -5.71
CA LEU A 96 7.01 -7.33 -7.00
C LEU A 96 6.86 -8.86 -6.85
N ILE A 97 7.57 -9.43 -5.87
CA ILE A 97 7.49 -10.86 -5.57
C ILE A 97 6.06 -11.25 -5.15
N MET A 98 5.44 -10.46 -4.29
CA MET A 98 4.08 -10.73 -3.80
C MET A 98 3.02 -10.57 -4.89
N ASN A 99 3.18 -9.60 -5.80
CA ASN A 99 2.28 -9.43 -6.94
C ASN A 99 2.43 -10.60 -7.95
N ALA A 100 3.65 -11.05 -8.23
CA ALA A 100 3.88 -12.22 -9.07
C ALA A 100 3.31 -13.50 -8.43
N TYR A 101 3.49 -13.68 -7.11
CA TYR A 101 2.90 -14.78 -6.35
C TYR A 101 1.37 -14.72 -6.40
N GLY A 102 0.76 -13.57 -6.15
CA GLY A 102 -0.69 -13.37 -6.19
C GLY A 102 -1.26 -13.67 -7.58
N TRP A 103 -0.59 -13.19 -8.63
CA TRP A 103 -0.98 -13.48 -10.01
C TRP A 103 -0.96 -14.97 -10.31
N TYR A 104 0.16 -15.65 -10.01
CA TYR A 104 0.28 -17.09 -10.15
C TYR A 104 -0.81 -17.82 -9.35
N PHE A 105 -1.01 -17.43 -8.11
CA PHE A 105 -1.94 -18.08 -7.20
C PHE A 105 -3.40 -17.92 -7.62
N TRP A 106 -3.80 -16.76 -8.15
CA TRP A 106 -5.15 -16.54 -8.65
C TRP A 106 -5.38 -17.20 -10.01
N ASN A 107 -4.33 -17.32 -10.85
CA ASN A 107 -4.44 -17.89 -12.18
C ASN A 107 -4.45 -19.42 -12.17
N LYS A 108 -3.71 -20.06 -11.27
CA LYS A 108 -3.61 -21.52 -11.17
C LYS A 108 -4.99 -22.21 -11.01
N THR A 109 -5.95 -21.52 -10.42
CA THR A 109 -7.29 -22.06 -10.17
C THR A 109 -8.25 -21.78 -11.32
N LYS A 110 -7.93 -20.87 -12.25
CA LYS A 110 -8.77 -20.57 -13.42
C LYS A 110 -8.83 -21.73 -14.42
N ASN A 111 -7.83 -22.61 -14.39
CA ASN A 111 -7.78 -23.84 -15.21
C ASN A 111 -8.52 -25.04 -14.57
N ALA A 112 -8.88 -24.94 -13.28
CA ALA A 112 -9.83 -25.82 -12.64
C ALA A 112 -11.21 -25.13 -12.71
N THR A 113 -12.26 -25.85 -12.98
CA THR A 113 -13.64 -25.44 -13.28
C THR A 113 -14.27 -24.37 -12.37
N HIS A 114 -13.57 -23.87 -11.35
CA HIS A 114 -14.01 -22.82 -10.45
C HIS A 114 -12.89 -21.80 -10.19
N GLU A 115 -13.24 -20.50 -10.15
CA GLU A 115 -12.37 -19.45 -9.64
C GLU A 115 -11.98 -19.74 -8.19
N ARG A 116 -10.74 -19.34 -7.78
CA ARG A 116 -10.31 -19.55 -6.41
C ARG A 116 -11.26 -18.84 -5.43
N PRO A 117 -11.83 -19.58 -4.47
CA PRO A 117 -12.78 -19.01 -3.53
C PRO A 117 -12.13 -17.97 -2.62
N VAL A 118 -12.90 -16.97 -2.24
CA VAL A 118 -12.55 -16.09 -1.13
C VAL A 118 -12.59 -16.92 0.15
N SER A 119 -11.53 -16.84 0.94
CA SER A 119 -11.40 -17.56 2.23
C SER A 119 -11.41 -16.59 3.41
N THR A 120 -11.55 -17.13 4.61
CA THR A 120 -11.41 -16.40 5.85
C THR A 120 -10.14 -16.80 6.58
N ILE A 121 -9.61 -15.88 7.40
CA ILE A 121 -8.41 -16.13 8.21
C ILE A 121 -8.66 -17.26 9.23
N THR A 122 -7.70 -18.14 9.40
CA THR A 122 -7.71 -19.19 10.42
C THR A 122 -7.11 -18.73 11.74
N SER A 123 -7.45 -19.39 12.86
CA SER A 123 -6.87 -19.06 14.17
C SER A 123 -5.34 -19.18 14.20
N LYS A 124 -4.77 -20.13 13.45
CA LYS A 124 -3.32 -20.27 13.31
C LYS A 124 -2.71 -19.07 12.56
N GLU A 125 -3.33 -18.62 11.49
CA GLU A 125 -2.88 -17.45 10.74
C GLU A 125 -2.99 -16.17 11.58
N ILE A 126 -4.04 -16.03 12.40
CA ILE A 126 -4.15 -14.90 13.35
C ILE A 126 -2.96 -14.90 14.31
N LEU A 127 -2.68 -16.03 14.95
CA LEU A 127 -1.59 -16.14 15.93
C LEU A 127 -0.22 -15.85 15.30
N LEU A 128 0.06 -16.47 14.14
CA LEU A 128 1.32 -16.28 13.43
C LEU A 128 1.49 -14.83 12.93
N SER A 129 0.42 -14.23 12.40
CA SER A 129 0.45 -12.84 11.95
C SER A 129 0.66 -11.90 13.13
N ALA A 130 -0.04 -12.09 14.23
CA ALA A 130 0.12 -11.27 15.43
C ALA A 130 1.56 -11.35 15.98
N ALA A 131 2.12 -12.57 16.09
CA ALA A 131 3.49 -12.75 16.52
C ALA A 131 4.48 -12.09 15.55
N GLY A 132 4.29 -12.27 14.23
CA GLY A 132 5.12 -11.64 13.20
C GLY A 132 5.08 -10.12 13.26
N ILE A 133 3.88 -9.53 13.42
CA ILE A 133 3.70 -8.08 13.56
C ILE A 133 4.46 -7.57 14.80
N VAL A 134 4.33 -8.23 15.95
CA VAL A 134 5.02 -7.82 17.18
C VAL A 134 6.54 -7.86 17.00
N VAL A 135 7.07 -8.97 16.49
CA VAL A 135 8.52 -9.15 16.30
C VAL A 135 9.07 -8.13 15.30
N PHE A 136 8.38 -7.96 14.17
CA PHE A 136 8.80 -7.01 13.13
C PHE A 136 8.73 -5.56 13.64
N THR A 137 7.62 -5.20 14.29
CA THR A 137 7.44 -3.85 14.87
C THR A 137 8.53 -3.52 15.89
N TYR A 138 8.81 -4.45 16.79
CA TYR A 138 9.86 -4.25 17.79
C TYR A 138 11.24 -4.16 17.15
N GLY A 139 11.57 -5.05 16.24
CA GLY A 139 12.86 -5.10 15.53
C GLY A 139 13.10 -3.84 14.70
N LEU A 140 12.21 -3.55 13.75
CA LEU A 140 12.32 -2.39 12.87
C LEU A 140 12.13 -1.08 13.67
N GLY A 141 11.16 -1.02 14.58
CA GLY A 141 10.90 0.16 15.40
C GLY A 141 12.10 0.54 16.27
N THR A 142 12.76 -0.45 16.89
CA THR A 142 13.99 -0.21 17.67
C THR A 142 15.15 0.22 16.78
N PHE A 143 15.27 -0.36 15.59
CA PHE A 143 16.29 0.03 14.62
C PHE A 143 16.08 1.48 14.18
N LEU A 144 14.87 1.86 13.78
CA LEU A 144 14.54 3.22 13.37
C LEU A 144 14.74 4.22 14.51
N TYR A 145 14.28 3.88 15.73
CA TYR A 145 14.42 4.73 16.91
C TYR A 145 15.87 5.05 17.25
N LYS A 146 16.78 4.06 17.09
CA LYS A 146 18.20 4.22 17.43
C LYS A 146 19.05 4.85 16.33
N ASN A 147 18.65 4.70 15.08
CA ASN A 147 19.51 5.04 13.93
C ASN A 147 18.93 6.14 13.04
N THR A 148 17.74 6.64 13.34
CA THR A 148 17.07 7.67 12.53
C THR A 148 16.39 8.71 13.42
N ASP A 149 15.97 9.82 12.84
CA ASP A 149 15.17 10.88 13.44
C ASP A 149 13.66 10.72 13.10
N ALA A 150 13.20 9.47 12.85
CA ALA A 150 11.82 9.18 12.54
C ALA A 150 10.88 9.68 13.65
N SER A 151 9.82 10.42 13.29
CA SER A 151 8.87 11.02 14.26
C SER A 151 8.05 9.95 15.00
N PHE A 152 7.71 8.83 14.33
CA PHE A 152 6.86 7.77 14.87
C PHE A 152 7.39 6.37 14.53
N PRO A 153 8.62 6.00 14.95
CA PRO A 153 9.31 4.80 14.46
C PRO A 153 8.55 3.49 14.73
N PHE A 154 7.90 3.36 15.87
CA PHE A 154 7.11 2.16 16.19
C PHE A 154 5.76 2.11 15.48
N VAL A 155 5.10 3.27 15.27
CA VAL A 155 3.85 3.34 14.51
C VAL A 155 4.10 2.99 13.06
N ASP A 156 5.14 3.55 12.45
CA ASP A 156 5.52 3.27 11.06
C ASP A 156 5.89 1.79 10.88
N SER A 157 6.68 1.23 11.80
CA SER A 157 7.05 -0.19 11.78
C SER A 157 5.85 -1.11 11.95
N PHE A 158 4.90 -0.75 12.81
CA PHE A 158 3.67 -1.49 13.01
C PHE A 158 2.78 -1.47 11.75
N CYS A 159 2.56 -0.29 11.17
CA CYS A 159 1.80 -0.15 9.94
C CYS A 159 2.45 -0.91 8.78
N THR A 160 3.79 -0.90 8.69
CA THR A 160 4.52 -1.69 7.71
C THR A 160 4.28 -3.18 7.90
N ALA A 161 4.44 -3.69 9.12
CA ALA A 161 4.21 -5.10 9.41
C ALA A 161 2.79 -5.53 9.02
N CYS A 162 1.79 -4.73 9.38
CA CYS A 162 0.40 -4.95 9.00
C CYS A 162 0.21 -4.95 7.48
N SER A 163 0.84 -4.02 6.75
CA SER A 163 0.77 -3.93 5.29
C SER A 163 1.38 -5.14 4.59
N LEU A 164 2.52 -5.66 5.09
CA LEU A 164 3.13 -6.88 4.58
C LEU A 164 2.18 -8.09 4.74
N ILE A 165 1.54 -8.22 5.90
CA ILE A 165 0.56 -9.28 6.17
C ILE A 165 -0.70 -9.09 5.30
N ALA A 166 -1.21 -7.86 5.19
CA ALA A 166 -2.37 -7.57 4.37
C ALA A 166 -2.13 -7.92 2.89
N GLN A 167 -0.95 -7.61 2.36
CA GLN A 167 -0.57 -7.97 0.99
C GLN A 167 -0.49 -9.48 0.78
N LEU A 168 0.07 -10.22 1.74
CA LEU A 168 0.08 -11.69 1.70
C LEU A 168 -1.36 -12.25 1.71
N PHE A 169 -2.23 -11.72 2.55
CA PHE A 169 -3.63 -12.15 2.63
C PHE A 169 -4.42 -11.78 1.37
N LEU A 170 -4.17 -10.61 0.78
CA LEU A 170 -4.74 -10.23 -0.52
C LEU A 170 -4.34 -11.26 -1.59
N ALA A 171 -3.04 -11.60 -1.66
CA ALA A 171 -2.54 -12.58 -2.62
C ALA A 171 -3.19 -13.97 -2.44
N ARG A 172 -3.53 -14.35 -1.21
CA ARG A 172 -4.18 -15.63 -0.87
C ARG A 172 -5.72 -15.61 -0.90
N LYS A 173 -6.33 -14.49 -1.30
CA LYS A 173 -7.79 -14.24 -1.28
C LYS A 173 -8.40 -14.38 0.12
N VAL A 174 -7.72 -13.96 1.17
CA VAL A 174 -8.26 -13.94 2.54
C VAL A 174 -9.04 -12.63 2.74
N LEU A 175 -10.34 -12.74 3.06
CA LEU A 175 -11.27 -11.60 3.17
C LEU A 175 -10.78 -10.50 4.12
N GLN A 176 -10.16 -10.89 5.24
CA GLN A 176 -9.74 -9.97 6.29
C GLN A 176 -8.56 -9.06 5.89
N ASN A 177 -7.92 -9.27 4.73
CA ASN A 177 -6.91 -8.34 4.22
C ASN A 177 -7.45 -6.91 4.16
N TRP A 178 -8.70 -6.73 3.72
CA TRP A 178 -9.35 -5.42 3.61
C TRP A 178 -9.53 -4.71 4.95
N LEU A 179 -9.81 -5.48 6.02
CA LEU A 179 -9.93 -4.91 7.37
C LEU A 179 -8.56 -4.42 7.88
N ILE A 180 -7.49 -5.14 7.55
CA ILE A 180 -6.12 -4.72 7.91
C ILE A 180 -5.76 -3.43 7.16
N TRP A 181 -6.05 -3.34 5.85
CA TRP A 181 -5.83 -2.12 5.08
C TRP A 181 -6.60 -0.94 5.65
N ILE A 182 -7.92 -1.09 5.92
CA ILE A 182 -8.73 -0.04 6.55
C ILE A 182 -8.09 0.43 7.87
N PHE A 183 -7.66 -0.50 8.71
CA PHE A 183 -7.06 -0.18 10.00
C PHE A 183 -5.74 0.60 9.86
N VAL A 184 -4.86 0.17 8.98
CA VAL A 184 -3.59 0.85 8.68
C VAL A 184 -3.83 2.24 8.12
N ASP A 185 -4.75 2.37 7.15
CA ASP A 185 -5.06 3.64 6.51
C ASP A 185 -5.66 4.65 7.50
N ILE A 186 -6.50 4.20 8.46
CA ILE A 186 -7.00 5.06 9.54
C ILE A 186 -5.85 5.63 10.39
N ILE A 187 -4.86 4.80 10.73
CA ILE A 187 -3.69 5.26 11.49
C ILE A 187 -2.93 6.30 10.66
N TYR A 188 -2.69 6.05 9.39
CA TYR A 188 -1.98 6.97 8.53
C TYR A 188 -2.74 8.29 8.33
N VAL A 189 -4.08 8.28 8.22
CA VAL A 189 -4.88 9.52 8.21
C VAL A 189 -4.56 10.34 9.45
N GLY A 190 -4.56 9.74 10.66
CA GLY A 190 -4.22 10.43 11.92
C GLY A 190 -2.79 10.97 11.92
N VAL A 191 -1.82 10.16 11.51
CA VAL A 191 -0.40 10.57 11.43
C VAL A 191 -0.22 11.75 10.48
N TYR A 192 -0.86 11.73 9.30
CA TYR A 192 -0.71 12.80 8.31
C TYR A 192 -1.43 14.08 8.69
N ILE A 193 -2.60 14.00 9.35
CA ILE A 193 -3.25 15.18 9.94
C ILE A 193 -2.34 15.81 11.01
N SER A 194 -1.71 15.02 11.88
CA SER A 194 -0.80 15.54 12.92
C SER A 194 0.48 16.21 12.38
N LYS A 195 0.78 15.98 11.10
CA LYS A 195 1.91 16.58 10.37
C LYS A 195 1.48 17.69 9.40
N ASP A 196 0.23 18.16 9.47
CA ASP A 196 -0.35 19.14 8.53
C ASP A 196 -0.31 18.69 7.05
N LEU A 197 -0.27 17.38 6.80
CA LEU A 197 -0.21 16.78 5.47
C LEU A 197 -1.61 16.34 5.01
N TYR A 198 -2.54 17.30 4.94
CA TYR A 198 -3.97 17.04 4.69
C TYR A 198 -4.23 16.33 3.36
N ALA A 199 -3.44 16.62 2.35
CA ALA A 199 -3.55 15.99 1.03
C ALA A 199 -3.29 14.49 1.07
N THR A 200 -2.26 14.08 1.78
CA THR A 200 -1.93 12.67 1.98
C THR A 200 -2.99 12.00 2.85
N ALA A 201 -3.47 12.68 3.88
CA ALA A 201 -4.58 12.18 4.70
C ALA A 201 -5.83 11.90 3.86
N LEU A 202 -6.16 12.79 2.90
CA LEU A 202 -7.29 12.59 1.98
C LEU A 202 -7.07 11.38 1.05
N MET A 203 -5.86 11.16 0.57
CA MET A 203 -5.51 9.98 -0.24
C MET A 203 -5.74 8.69 0.55
N TYR A 204 -5.30 8.62 1.81
CA TYR A 204 -5.57 7.47 2.66
C TYR A 204 -7.05 7.30 2.97
N ALA A 205 -7.80 8.39 3.13
CA ALA A 205 -9.26 8.33 3.23
C ALA A 205 -9.90 7.71 1.96
N LEU A 206 -9.38 8.01 0.77
CA LEU A 206 -9.80 7.35 -0.48
C LEU A 206 -9.48 5.85 -0.46
N TYR A 207 -8.29 5.46 0.04
CA TYR A 207 -7.95 4.04 0.18
C TYR A 207 -8.84 3.32 1.18
N ILE A 208 -9.22 3.95 2.30
CA ILE A 208 -10.23 3.41 3.24
C ILE A 208 -11.55 3.13 2.50
N TYR A 209 -12.01 4.09 1.67
CA TYR A 209 -13.22 3.91 0.87
C TYR A 209 -13.11 2.71 -0.09
N ILE A 210 -12.00 2.62 -0.85
CA ILE A 210 -11.79 1.51 -1.80
C ILE A 210 -11.70 0.18 -1.05
N ALA A 211 -11.01 0.13 0.10
CA ALA A 211 -10.89 -1.07 0.93
C ALA A 211 -12.23 -1.49 1.53
N ALA A 212 -13.08 -0.54 1.94
CA ALA A 212 -14.45 -0.84 2.41
C ALA A 212 -15.30 -1.45 1.29
N VAL A 213 -15.24 -0.88 0.08
CA VAL A 213 -15.90 -1.45 -1.11
C VAL A 213 -15.36 -2.85 -1.42
N GLY A 214 -14.04 -3.04 -1.33
CA GLY A 214 -13.38 -4.33 -1.51
C GLY A 214 -13.88 -5.38 -0.51
N TYR A 215 -13.94 -5.02 0.77
CA TYR A 215 -14.48 -5.88 1.81
C TYR A 215 -15.92 -6.31 1.54
N LEU A 216 -16.80 -5.36 1.17
CA LEU A 216 -18.21 -5.64 0.89
C LEU A 216 -18.38 -6.56 -0.32
N ASN A 217 -17.65 -6.31 -1.40
CA ASN A 217 -17.68 -7.13 -2.61
C ASN A 217 -17.19 -8.56 -2.33
N TRP A 218 -16.02 -8.69 -1.66
CA TRP A 218 -15.47 -10.01 -1.33
C TRP A 218 -16.33 -10.77 -0.32
N ARG A 219 -16.93 -10.06 0.64
CA ARG A 219 -17.88 -10.67 1.59
C ARG A 219 -19.13 -11.21 0.87
N LYS A 220 -19.63 -10.49 -0.15
CA LYS A 220 -20.74 -10.98 -1.00
C LYS A 220 -20.32 -12.25 -1.73
N THR A 221 -19.18 -12.23 -2.43
CA THR A 221 -18.64 -13.41 -3.11
C THR A 221 -18.45 -14.59 -2.17
N TYR A 222 -17.89 -14.36 -0.96
CA TYR A 222 -17.71 -15.41 0.04
C TYR A 222 -19.04 -16.07 0.46
N ARG A 223 -20.10 -15.28 0.63
CA ARG A 223 -21.43 -15.81 0.97
C ARG A 223 -22.03 -16.61 -0.16
N GLU A 224 -21.93 -16.14 -1.40
CA GLU A 224 -22.43 -16.82 -2.59
C GLU A 224 -21.72 -18.17 -2.86
N GLN A 225 -20.49 -18.32 -2.41
CA GLN A 225 -19.69 -19.54 -2.54
C GLN A 225 -20.03 -20.59 -1.47
N ASN A 226 -20.63 -20.19 -0.36
CA ASN A 226 -20.91 -21.08 0.79
C ASN A 226 -22.43 -21.34 1.01
N ASN A 227 -23.28 -20.77 0.14
CA ASN A 227 -24.72 -21.08 0.05
C ASN A 227 -24.98 -22.02 -1.12
#